data_386a9514e0e2144f08a77e65b13084a1
#
_entry.id   386a9514e0e2144f08a77e65b13084a1
#
_cell.length_a   1.000
_cell.length_b   1.000
_cell.length_c   1.000
_cell.angle_alpha   90.00
_cell.angle_beta   90.00
_cell.angle_gamma   90.00
#
_symmetry.space_group_name_H-M   'P 1'
#
loop_
_entity.id
_entity.type
_entity.pdbx_description
1 polymer ?
#
loop_
_entity_poly.entity_id
_entity_poly.type
_entity_poly.pdbx_seq_one_letter_code
_entity_poly.pdbx_strand_id
1 'polypeptide(L)'
;INTQDPVEIIQQINAYRPDFVHVQYDDFIEVVPYIQYPCAITSHFGYLEQPQRWDYYGPRVAQKFNQIKPNVFCLSPGIKLTYVELGMIDANNLFVTPNGVNLTNFKVSDNPRCLDKSIYLAKIDYRKRQHMFQSIESLYFAGNNADPRFNANTRYLGEWSKDHLYNNLTDFGNLILLSDGEAHPLVCLEAFASGLGVVVSEWAAANLDISKGFITVI
;
A
#
# COMPACT_ATOMS: atom_id res chain seq x y z
N ILE A 1 -1.55 19.38 -7.10
CA ILE A 1 -1.17 19.37 -8.53
C ILE A 1 -1.99 18.29 -9.21
N ASN A 2 -2.78 18.68 -10.24
CA ASN A 2 -3.72 17.78 -10.94
C ASN A 2 -3.28 17.52 -12.39
N THR A 3 -1.98 17.28 -12.60
CA THR A 3 -1.44 16.98 -13.93
C THR A 3 -0.40 15.87 -13.83
N GLN A 4 -0.19 15.15 -14.92
CA GLN A 4 0.89 14.17 -15.08
C GLN A 4 2.02 14.70 -16.01
N ASP A 5 1.87 15.88 -16.57
CA ASP A 5 2.90 16.52 -17.39
C ASP A 5 4.04 17.05 -16.50
N PRO A 6 5.27 16.53 -16.63
CA PRO A 6 6.41 16.95 -15.82
C PRO A 6 6.71 18.45 -15.92
N VAL A 7 6.54 19.06 -17.10
CA VAL A 7 6.80 20.49 -17.31
C VAL A 7 5.79 21.33 -16.54
N GLU A 8 4.51 20.98 -16.65
CA GLU A 8 3.45 21.65 -15.92
C GLU A 8 3.58 21.48 -14.40
N ILE A 9 3.98 20.30 -13.92
CA ILE A 9 4.27 20.04 -12.51
C ILE A 9 5.33 21.04 -12.00
N ILE A 10 6.45 21.17 -12.69
CA ILE A 10 7.54 22.08 -12.30
C ILE A 10 7.10 23.55 -12.34
N GLN A 11 6.33 23.95 -13.35
CA GLN A 11 5.77 25.30 -13.44
C GLN A 11 4.86 25.62 -12.25
N GLN A 12 3.97 24.68 -11.86
CA GLN A 12 3.08 24.87 -10.70
C GLN A 12 3.86 24.93 -9.38
N ILE A 13 4.88 24.06 -9.19
CA ILE A 13 5.76 24.13 -8.02
C ILE A 13 6.45 25.50 -7.93
N ASN A 14 7.03 25.98 -9.03
CA ASN A 14 7.74 27.25 -9.07
C ASN A 14 6.81 28.46 -8.83
N ALA A 15 5.57 28.40 -9.32
CA ALA A 15 4.57 29.44 -9.07
C ALA A 15 4.13 29.48 -7.59
N TYR A 16 4.02 28.31 -6.95
CA TYR A 16 3.62 28.18 -5.55
C TYR A 16 4.73 28.59 -4.57
N ARG A 17 6.01 28.40 -4.92
CA ARG A 17 7.22 28.69 -4.10
C ARG A 17 7.17 28.02 -2.72
N PRO A 18 7.10 26.67 -2.64
CA PRO A 18 7.01 25.97 -1.38
C PRO A 18 8.34 25.96 -0.61
N ASP A 19 8.28 25.80 0.71
CA ASP A 19 9.46 25.54 1.54
C ASP A 19 9.98 24.11 1.37
N PHE A 20 9.09 23.16 1.02
CA PHE A 20 9.42 21.75 0.81
C PHE A 20 8.47 21.10 -0.20
N VAL A 21 8.98 20.20 -1.04
CA VAL A 21 8.18 19.43 -1.99
C VAL A 21 8.20 17.97 -1.60
N HIS A 22 7.02 17.41 -1.35
CA HIS A 22 6.84 15.98 -1.12
C HIS A 22 6.25 15.31 -2.37
N VAL A 23 7.04 14.47 -3.02
CA VAL A 23 6.62 13.66 -4.17
C VAL A 23 6.02 12.35 -3.64
N GLN A 24 4.72 12.15 -3.84
CA GLN A 24 3.97 11.05 -3.23
C GLN A 24 4.02 9.73 -4.01
N TYR A 25 4.52 9.74 -5.24
CA TYR A 25 4.44 8.57 -6.13
C TYR A 25 5.75 8.32 -6.85
N ASP A 26 6.19 7.07 -6.88
CA ASP A 26 7.41 6.60 -7.56
C ASP A 26 7.45 6.95 -9.04
N ASP A 27 6.30 6.98 -9.74
CA ASP A 27 6.21 7.33 -11.15
C ASP A 27 6.67 8.76 -11.46
N PHE A 28 6.65 9.64 -10.46
CA PHE A 28 7.14 11.01 -10.58
C PHE A 28 8.62 11.18 -10.24
N ILE A 29 9.37 10.10 -10.07
CA ILE A 29 10.83 10.18 -9.79
C ILE A 29 11.57 11.04 -10.82
N GLU A 30 11.12 11.07 -12.06
CA GLU A 30 11.76 11.81 -13.16
C GLU A 30 11.66 13.34 -12.99
N VAL A 31 10.71 13.86 -12.21
CA VAL A 31 10.61 15.31 -11.96
C VAL A 31 11.56 15.78 -10.86
N VAL A 32 12.00 14.89 -9.97
CA VAL A 32 12.80 15.22 -8.80
C VAL A 32 14.07 16.01 -9.12
N PRO A 33 14.86 15.67 -10.17
CA PRO A 33 16.07 16.44 -10.52
C PRO A 33 15.82 17.90 -10.93
N TYR A 34 14.59 18.24 -11.29
CA TYR A 34 14.21 19.58 -11.76
C TYR A 34 13.58 20.44 -10.65
N ILE A 35 13.32 19.85 -9.47
CA ILE A 35 12.79 20.57 -8.31
C ILE A 35 13.91 21.38 -7.65
N GLN A 36 13.76 22.71 -7.60
CA GLN A 36 14.76 23.64 -7.04
C GLN A 36 14.57 23.88 -5.53
N TYR A 37 13.65 23.20 -4.90
CA TYR A 37 13.31 23.29 -3.47
C TYR A 37 13.77 22.03 -2.74
N PRO A 38 13.98 22.09 -1.41
CA PRO A 38 14.15 20.86 -0.62
C PRO A 38 13.03 19.87 -0.93
N CYS A 39 13.39 18.63 -1.27
CA CYS A 39 12.39 17.64 -1.66
C CYS A 39 12.75 16.23 -1.19
N ALA A 40 11.71 15.41 -1.04
CA ALA A 40 11.81 13.97 -0.86
C ALA A 40 10.68 13.28 -1.61
N ILE A 41 10.88 12.01 -1.93
CA ILE A 41 9.89 11.14 -2.56
C ILE A 41 9.50 10.00 -1.62
N THR A 42 8.20 9.65 -1.54
CA THR A 42 7.78 8.42 -0.87
C THR A 42 7.87 7.26 -1.83
N SER A 43 8.59 6.21 -1.45
CA SER A 43 8.63 4.96 -2.19
C SER A 43 7.48 4.05 -1.77
N HIS A 44 6.59 3.77 -2.73
CA HIS A 44 5.49 2.80 -2.62
C HIS A 44 5.84 1.47 -3.32
N PHE A 45 7.11 1.25 -3.65
CA PHE A 45 7.53 0.09 -4.41
C PHE A 45 7.50 -1.18 -3.56
N GLY A 46 6.38 -1.90 -3.61
CA GLY A 46 6.09 -3.10 -2.82
C GLY A 46 6.90 -4.35 -3.17
N TYR A 47 7.75 -4.28 -4.21
CA TYR A 47 8.62 -5.39 -4.63
C TYR A 47 10.10 -5.07 -4.49
N LEU A 48 10.48 -4.00 -3.83
CA LEU A 48 11.87 -3.64 -3.66
C LEU A 48 12.68 -4.79 -3.04
N GLU A 49 12.11 -5.47 -2.06
CA GLU A 49 12.68 -6.62 -1.36
C GLU A 49 12.64 -7.93 -2.17
N GLN A 50 12.12 -7.90 -3.39
CA GLN A 50 11.94 -9.05 -4.28
C GLN A 50 12.51 -8.74 -5.68
N PRO A 51 13.84 -8.63 -5.86
CA PRO A 51 14.45 -8.23 -7.14
C PRO A 51 14.04 -9.10 -8.32
N GLN A 52 13.73 -10.39 -8.08
CA GLN A 52 13.25 -11.33 -9.09
C GLN A 52 11.88 -10.96 -9.68
N ARG A 53 11.16 -10.02 -9.06
CA ARG A 53 9.83 -9.54 -9.47
C ARG A 53 9.84 -8.12 -9.99
N TRP A 54 11.00 -7.53 -10.19
CA TRP A 54 11.12 -6.16 -10.68
C TRP A 54 10.64 -5.98 -12.14
N ASP A 55 10.49 -7.05 -12.90
CA ASP A 55 9.91 -7.05 -14.25
C ASP A 55 8.50 -6.43 -14.29
N TYR A 56 7.76 -6.55 -13.20
CA TYR A 56 6.39 -6.01 -13.13
C TYR A 56 6.31 -4.48 -13.05
N TYR A 57 7.20 -3.85 -12.27
CA TYR A 57 7.11 -2.41 -11.97
C TYR A 57 8.47 -1.71 -12.06
N GLY A 58 9.52 -2.46 -12.09
CA GLY A 58 10.67 -2.10 -11.42
C GLY A 58 11.99 -1.84 -12.06
N PRO A 59 12.44 -2.44 -13.13
CA PRO A 59 13.77 -2.09 -13.63
C PRO A 59 13.90 -0.60 -13.90
N ARG A 60 12.87 0.03 -14.44
CA ARG A 60 12.85 1.48 -14.72
C ARG A 60 12.83 2.32 -13.45
N VAL A 61 11.95 2.02 -12.49
CA VAL A 61 11.85 2.79 -11.23
C VAL A 61 13.12 2.60 -10.40
N ALA A 62 13.55 1.36 -10.18
CA ALA A 62 14.77 1.06 -9.45
C ALA A 62 16.01 1.71 -10.08
N GLN A 63 16.12 1.66 -11.41
CA GLN A 63 17.20 2.32 -12.14
C GLN A 63 17.19 3.83 -11.94
N LYS A 64 16.01 4.48 -11.96
CA LYS A 64 15.86 5.92 -11.72
C LYS A 64 16.24 6.31 -10.30
N PHE A 65 15.80 5.57 -9.29
CA PHE A 65 16.22 5.79 -7.92
C PHE A 65 17.74 5.69 -7.76
N ASN A 66 18.37 4.68 -8.37
CA ASN A 66 19.83 4.52 -8.34
C ASN A 66 20.59 5.66 -9.07
N GLN A 67 20.00 6.20 -10.15
CA GLN A 67 20.61 7.31 -10.91
C GLN A 67 20.46 8.66 -10.20
N ILE A 68 19.26 8.95 -9.67
CA ILE A 68 18.90 10.25 -9.11
C ILE A 68 19.34 10.36 -7.66
N LYS A 69 19.32 9.25 -6.90
CA LYS A 69 19.67 9.16 -5.48
C LYS A 69 18.97 10.23 -4.62
N PRO A 70 17.61 10.33 -4.70
CA PRO A 70 16.86 11.35 -3.98
C PRO A 70 16.85 11.12 -2.47
N ASN A 71 16.33 12.09 -1.71
CA ASN A 71 15.83 11.80 -0.36
C ASN A 71 14.56 10.96 -0.46
N VAL A 72 14.47 9.86 0.30
CA VAL A 72 13.35 8.93 0.23
C VAL A 72 12.69 8.73 1.59
N PHE A 73 11.40 8.88 1.63
CA PHE A 73 10.56 8.38 2.71
C PHE A 73 10.24 6.90 2.45
N CYS A 74 10.81 6.04 3.26
CA CYS A 74 10.60 4.60 3.20
C CYS A 74 9.42 4.22 4.10
N LEU A 75 8.47 3.44 3.59
CA LEU A 75 7.29 3.04 4.36
C LEU A 75 7.62 2.03 5.48
N SER A 76 8.83 1.46 5.48
CA SER A 76 9.27 0.52 6.52
C SER A 76 10.78 0.52 6.70
N PRO A 77 11.28 0.00 7.84
CA PRO A 77 12.71 -0.28 8.02
C PRO A 77 13.27 -1.25 7.00
N GLY A 78 12.49 -2.26 6.57
CA GLY A 78 12.90 -3.24 5.56
C GLY A 78 13.17 -2.58 4.21
N ILE A 79 12.27 -1.70 3.74
CA ILE A 79 12.47 -0.92 2.51
C ILE A 79 13.74 -0.06 2.61
N LYS A 80 13.97 0.61 3.75
CA LYS A 80 15.20 1.38 3.97
C LYS A 80 16.44 0.49 3.87
N LEU A 81 16.43 -0.64 4.55
CA LEU A 81 17.55 -1.58 4.54
C LEU A 81 17.85 -2.07 3.12
N THR A 82 16.82 -2.45 2.39
CA THR A 82 16.96 -2.94 1.01
C THR A 82 17.58 -1.91 0.07
N TYR A 83 17.21 -0.63 0.16
CA TYR A 83 17.85 0.43 -0.63
C TYR A 83 19.35 0.54 -0.34
N VAL A 84 19.75 0.38 0.93
CA VAL A 84 21.16 0.41 1.33
C VAL A 84 21.90 -0.83 0.84
N GLU A 85 21.35 -2.02 1.05
CA GLU A 85 21.97 -3.30 0.64
C GLU A 85 22.15 -3.42 -0.87
N LEU A 86 21.21 -2.87 -1.64
CA LEU A 86 21.32 -2.81 -3.10
C LEU A 86 22.27 -1.70 -3.58
N GLY A 87 22.84 -0.88 -2.68
CA GLY A 87 23.72 0.24 -3.02
C GLY A 87 23.03 1.36 -3.83
N MET A 88 21.71 1.42 -3.79
CA MET A 88 20.95 2.36 -4.61
C MET A 88 20.94 3.77 -4.03
N ILE A 89 20.79 3.90 -2.71
CA ILE A 89 20.66 5.19 -2.02
C ILE A 89 21.44 5.13 -0.71
N ASP A 90 22.14 6.21 -0.36
CA ASP A 90 22.87 6.32 0.89
C ASP A 90 21.91 6.37 2.09
N ALA A 91 22.29 5.74 3.19
CA ALA A 91 21.48 5.64 4.41
C ALA A 91 21.02 7.02 4.96
N ASN A 92 21.84 8.07 4.74
CA ASN A 92 21.55 9.45 5.18
C ASN A 92 20.41 10.10 4.39
N ASN A 93 20.09 9.60 3.21
CA ASN A 93 19.00 10.08 2.36
C ASN A 93 17.71 9.25 2.52
N LEU A 94 17.68 8.32 3.50
CA LEU A 94 16.56 7.39 3.71
C LEU A 94 15.93 7.61 5.09
N PHE A 95 14.67 7.97 5.11
CA PHE A 95 13.89 8.28 6.30
C PHE A 95 12.72 7.31 6.42
N VAL A 96 12.60 6.59 7.54
CA VAL A 96 11.47 5.68 7.77
C VAL A 96 10.24 6.50 8.17
N THR A 97 9.21 6.43 7.34
CA THR A 97 7.94 7.15 7.54
C THR A 97 6.79 6.20 7.19
N PRO A 98 6.35 5.37 8.14
CA PRO A 98 5.31 4.38 7.88
C PRO A 98 3.96 5.05 7.57
N ASN A 99 3.12 4.33 6.82
CA ASN A 99 1.73 4.73 6.64
C ASN A 99 1.00 4.78 7.98
N GLY A 100 -0.01 5.62 8.06
CA GLY A 100 -0.91 5.72 9.20
C GLY A 100 -2.37 5.83 8.76
N VAL A 101 -3.28 5.63 9.69
CA VAL A 101 -4.72 5.84 9.51
C VAL A 101 -5.25 6.80 10.55
N ASN A 102 -6.26 7.59 10.19
CA ASN A 102 -6.93 8.46 11.14
C ASN A 102 -7.95 7.65 11.95
N LEU A 103 -7.60 7.33 13.19
CA LEU A 103 -8.43 6.51 14.07
C LEU A 103 -9.83 7.08 14.31
N THR A 104 -10.01 8.40 14.22
CA THR A 104 -11.33 9.04 14.44
C THR A 104 -12.37 8.69 13.38
N ASN A 105 -11.93 8.20 12.23
CA ASN A 105 -12.82 7.78 11.14
C ASN A 105 -13.44 6.41 11.39
N PHE A 106 -12.82 5.57 12.22
CA PHE A 106 -13.25 4.19 12.45
C PHE A 106 -14.13 4.07 13.69
N LYS A 107 -15.12 3.21 13.59
CA LYS A 107 -15.97 2.83 14.71
C LYS A 107 -15.81 1.34 14.96
N VAL A 108 -15.51 0.98 16.19
CA VAL A 108 -15.56 -0.43 16.60
C VAL A 108 -16.99 -0.72 17.09
N SER A 109 -17.64 -1.73 16.49
CA SER A 109 -19.01 -2.11 16.84
C SER A 109 -19.00 -3.01 18.07
N ASP A 110 -19.88 -2.72 19.03
CA ASP A 110 -20.13 -3.60 20.18
C ASP A 110 -20.91 -4.87 19.78
N ASN A 111 -21.60 -4.84 18.61
CA ASN A 111 -22.40 -5.94 18.09
C ASN A 111 -22.11 -6.15 16.58
N PRO A 112 -20.95 -6.68 16.21
CA PRO A 112 -20.60 -6.95 14.82
C PRO A 112 -21.53 -7.99 14.20
N ARG A 113 -21.94 -7.78 12.94
CA ARG A 113 -22.95 -8.62 12.27
C ARG A 113 -22.41 -9.92 11.66
N CYS A 114 -21.11 -9.98 11.39
CA CYS A 114 -20.45 -11.01 10.60
C CYS A 114 -19.13 -11.47 11.23
N LEU A 115 -19.06 -11.65 12.54
CA LEU A 115 -17.82 -12.05 13.25
C LEU A 115 -17.26 -13.40 12.80
N ASP A 116 -18.13 -14.29 12.31
CA ASP A 116 -17.77 -15.60 11.75
C ASP A 116 -17.31 -15.52 10.29
N LYS A 117 -17.27 -14.31 9.72
CA LYS A 117 -16.87 -14.05 8.34
C LYS A 117 -15.58 -13.24 8.28
N SER A 118 -14.87 -13.45 7.18
CA SER A 118 -13.69 -12.68 6.82
C SER A 118 -13.95 -11.83 5.58
N ILE A 119 -13.24 -10.73 5.43
CA ILE A 119 -13.32 -9.88 4.26
C ILE A 119 -11.96 -9.73 3.58
N TYR A 120 -11.91 -9.87 2.26
CA TYR A 120 -10.78 -9.51 1.43
C TYR A 120 -11.06 -8.17 0.77
N LEU A 121 -10.62 -7.09 1.41
CA LEU A 121 -10.87 -5.71 0.98
C LEU A 121 -9.64 -5.16 0.27
N ALA A 122 -9.65 -5.16 -1.04
CA ALA A 122 -8.59 -4.62 -1.89
C ALA A 122 -9.08 -4.47 -3.33
N LYS A 123 -8.38 -3.71 -4.17
CA LYS A 123 -8.55 -3.82 -5.62
C LYS A 123 -8.40 -5.29 -6.02
N ILE A 124 -9.35 -5.80 -6.78
CA ILE A 124 -9.32 -7.19 -7.25
C ILE A 124 -8.45 -7.23 -8.50
N ASP A 125 -7.24 -7.74 -8.35
CA ASP A 125 -6.27 -7.85 -9.44
C ASP A 125 -5.41 -9.12 -9.27
N TYR A 126 -4.61 -9.43 -10.29
CA TYR A 126 -3.81 -10.65 -10.29
C TYR A 126 -2.79 -10.71 -9.14
N ARG A 127 -2.29 -9.58 -8.62
CA ARG A 127 -1.34 -9.51 -7.50
C ARG A 127 -2.00 -9.85 -6.17
N LYS A 128 -3.26 -9.42 -6.03
CA LYS A 128 -4.05 -9.69 -4.82
C LYS A 128 -4.64 -11.11 -4.81
N ARG A 129 -4.65 -11.82 -5.94
CA ARG A 129 -4.99 -13.25 -6.06
C ARG A 129 -6.36 -13.67 -5.53
N GLN A 130 -7.32 -12.75 -5.37
CA GLN A 130 -8.64 -13.04 -4.79
C GLN A 130 -9.37 -14.17 -5.51
N HIS A 131 -9.20 -14.31 -6.84
CA HIS A 131 -9.80 -15.38 -7.64
C HIS A 131 -9.45 -16.79 -7.15
N MET A 132 -8.30 -16.98 -6.46
CA MET A 132 -7.85 -18.26 -5.95
C MET A 132 -8.58 -18.70 -4.67
N PHE A 133 -9.21 -17.76 -3.96
CA PHE A 133 -9.79 -17.98 -2.63
C PHE A 133 -11.31 -17.96 -2.62
N GLN A 134 -11.96 -17.92 -3.79
CA GLN A 134 -13.41 -17.80 -3.91
C GLN A 134 -14.19 -19.04 -3.47
N SER A 135 -13.55 -20.18 -3.27
CA SER A 135 -14.16 -21.38 -2.72
C SER A 135 -14.39 -21.32 -1.20
N ILE A 136 -13.74 -20.38 -0.50
CA ILE A 136 -13.87 -20.25 0.96
C ILE A 136 -15.23 -19.61 1.29
N GLU A 137 -16.14 -20.37 1.89
CA GLU A 137 -17.53 -19.95 2.13
C GLU A 137 -17.67 -18.77 3.10
N SER A 138 -16.77 -18.67 4.09
CA SER A 138 -16.76 -17.57 5.06
C SER A 138 -16.06 -16.30 4.56
N LEU A 139 -15.52 -16.29 3.33
CA LEU A 139 -14.75 -15.16 2.79
C LEU A 139 -15.59 -14.31 1.84
N TYR A 140 -15.69 -13.04 2.15
CA TYR A 140 -16.31 -12.01 1.33
C TYR A 140 -15.25 -11.14 0.64
N PHE A 141 -15.62 -10.53 -0.48
CA PHE A 141 -14.70 -9.74 -1.29
C PHE A 141 -15.28 -8.34 -1.54
N ALA A 142 -14.45 -7.31 -1.38
CA ALA A 142 -14.83 -5.94 -1.72
C ALA A 142 -13.66 -5.20 -2.38
N GLY A 143 -13.99 -4.36 -3.36
CA GLY A 143 -13.03 -3.54 -4.09
C GLY A 143 -13.30 -3.49 -5.59
N ASN A 144 -12.63 -2.59 -6.29
CA ASN A 144 -12.73 -2.46 -7.73
C ASN A 144 -12.23 -3.74 -8.43
N ASN A 145 -13.09 -4.37 -9.26
CA ASN A 145 -12.75 -5.62 -9.94
C ASN A 145 -12.08 -5.34 -11.29
N ALA A 146 -10.80 -5.64 -11.38
CA ALA A 146 -10.00 -5.56 -12.59
C ALA A 146 -9.40 -6.93 -13.02
N ASP A 147 -9.76 -8.04 -12.34
CA ASP A 147 -9.29 -9.39 -12.69
C ASP A 147 -10.41 -10.19 -13.38
N PRO A 148 -10.29 -10.50 -14.68
CA PRO A 148 -11.31 -11.25 -15.41
C PRO A 148 -11.50 -12.69 -14.90
N ARG A 149 -10.57 -13.23 -14.10
CA ARG A 149 -10.68 -14.56 -13.48
C ARG A 149 -11.56 -14.54 -12.23
N PHE A 150 -11.83 -13.36 -11.68
CA PHE A 150 -12.66 -13.23 -10.49
C PHE A 150 -14.15 -13.34 -10.85
N ASN A 151 -14.85 -14.30 -10.22
CA ASN A 151 -16.29 -14.46 -10.39
C ASN A 151 -17.06 -13.53 -9.45
N ALA A 152 -17.61 -12.45 -9.97
CA ALA A 152 -18.37 -11.47 -9.21
C ALA A 152 -19.72 -11.99 -8.66
N ASN A 153 -20.15 -13.20 -9.03
CA ASN A 153 -21.38 -13.82 -8.49
C ASN A 153 -21.16 -14.51 -7.14
N THR A 154 -19.92 -14.54 -6.60
CA THR A 154 -19.60 -15.21 -5.36
C THR A 154 -19.20 -14.23 -4.26
N ARG A 155 -20.10 -13.95 -3.32
CA ARG A 155 -19.82 -13.14 -2.11
C ARG A 155 -19.05 -11.83 -2.36
N TYR A 156 -19.24 -11.24 -3.54
CA TYR A 156 -18.67 -9.96 -3.90
C TYR A 156 -19.62 -8.83 -3.48
N LEU A 157 -19.11 -7.92 -2.68
CA LEU A 157 -19.86 -6.80 -2.09
C LEU A 157 -19.74 -5.49 -2.88
N GLY A 158 -19.09 -5.56 -4.05
CA GLY A 158 -18.82 -4.37 -4.86
C GLY A 158 -17.63 -3.54 -4.36
N GLU A 159 -17.47 -2.38 -4.97
CA GLU A 159 -16.45 -1.41 -4.56
C GLU A 159 -16.98 -0.58 -3.38
N TRP A 160 -16.19 -0.47 -2.33
CA TRP A 160 -16.54 0.29 -1.15
C TRP A 160 -15.97 1.72 -1.21
N SER A 161 -16.81 2.71 -0.92
CA SER A 161 -16.34 4.04 -0.60
C SER A 161 -15.62 4.06 0.76
N LYS A 162 -14.84 5.10 1.03
CA LYS A 162 -14.20 5.25 2.34
C LYS A 162 -15.21 5.34 3.48
N ASP A 163 -16.31 6.04 3.29
CA ASP A 163 -17.37 6.13 4.31
C ASP A 163 -18.01 4.78 4.57
N HIS A 164 -18.22 3.97 3.53
CA HIS A 164 -18.74 2.61 3.69
C HIS A 164 -17.75 1.72 4.46
N LEU A 165 -16.46 1.81 4.14
CA LEU A 165 -15.39 1.09 4.84
C LEU A 165 -15.38 1.45 6.32
N TYR A 166 -15.35 2.73 6.67
CA TYR A 166 -15.27 3.21 8.05
C TYR A 166 -16.43 2.74 8.94
N ASN A 167 -17.61 2.54 8.36
CA ASN A 167 -18.80 2.17 9.10
C ASN A 167 -19.09 0.66 9.10
N ASN A 168 -18.53 -0.12 8.18
CA ASN A 168 -18.92 -1.52 7.99
C ASN A 168 -17.77 -2.52 8.12
N LEU A 169 -16.50 -2.09 8.08
CA LEU A 169 -15.36 -3.01 8.20
C LEU A 169 -15.39 -3.74 9.57
N THR A 170 -15.75 -3.04 10.63
CA THR A 170 -15.90 -3.55 12.01
C THR A 170 -16.89 -4.72 12.14
N ASP A 171 -17.75 -4.96 11.16
CA ASP A 171 -18.72 -6.07 11.22
C ASP A 171 -18.07 -7.46 11.02
N PHE A 172 -16.89 -7.51 10.43
CA PHE A 172 -16.19 -8.77 10.14
C PHE A 172 -15.21 -9.15 11.26
N GLY A 173 -14.95 -10.46 11.39
CA GLY A 173 -13.98 -10.95 12.37
C GLY A 173 -12.53 -10.73 11.92
N ASN A 174 -12.25 -10.91 10.62
CA ASN A 174 -10.89 -10.82 10.09
C ASN A 174 -10.84 -10.14 8.74
N LEU A 175 -9.73 -9.44 8.49
CA LEU A 175 -9.29 -9.06 7.16
C LEU A 175 -8.35 -10.13 6.59
N ILE A 176 -8.51 -10.45 5.31
CA ILE A 176 -7.59 -11.33 4.57
C ILE A 176 -6.85 -10.50 3.53
N LEU A 177 -5.52 -10.62 3.47
CA LEU A 177 -4.68 -10.01 2.45
C LEU A 177 -3.56 -10.97 2.03
N LEU A 178 -3.83 -11.81 1.05
CA LEU A 178 -2.90 -12.83 0.55
C LEU A 178 -2.23 -12.37 -0.76
N SER A 179 -1.89 -11.09 -0.83
CA SER A 179 -1.18 -10.52 -1.97
C SER A 179 0.24 -11.07 -2.07
N ASP A 180 0.83 -10.95 -3.25
CA ASP A 180 2.19 -11.39 -3.51
C ASP A 180 3.23 -10.27 -3.39
N GLY A 181 2.85 -9.12 -2.85
CA GLY A 181 3.74 -8.01 -2.50
C GLY A 181 2.98 -6.77 -2.03
N GLU A 182 3.44 -6.18 -0.92
CA GLU A 182 2.95 -4.93 -0.35
C GLU A 182 4.13 -4.10 0.16
N ALA A 183 4.03 -2.79 0.04
CA ALA A 183 5.01 -1.90 0.66
C ALA A 183 4.69 -1.69 2.16
N HIS A 184 3.49 -1.23 2.46
CA HIS A 184 2.92 -1.12 3.81
C HIS A 184 1.40 -1.01 3.68
N PRO A 185 0.66 -2.13 3.83
CA PRO A 185 -0.73 -2.22 3.39
C PRO A 185 -1.66 -1.41 4.30
N LEU A 186 -2.17 -0.28 3.79
CA LEU A 186 -3.13 0.57 4.51
C LEU A 186 -4.36 -0.19 4.99
N VAL A 187 -4.85 -1.14 4.20
CA VAL A 187 -6.05 -1.91 4.55
C VAL A 187 -5.86 -2.76 5.81
N CYS A 188 -4.63 -3.21 6.12
CA CYS A 188 -4.33 -3.87 7.39
C CYS A 188 -4.41 -2.90 8.56
N LEU A 189 -3.91 -1.66 8.40
CA LEU A 189 -4.02 -0.62 9.42
C LEU A 189 -5.49 -0.21 9.64
N GLU A 190 -6.28 -0.14 8.57
CA GLU A 190 -7.73 0.12 8.62
C GLU A 190 -8.46 -1.01 9.35
N ALA A 191 -8.06 -2.27 9.13
CA ALA A 191 -8.60 -3.43 9.85
C ALA A 191 -8.29 -3.37 11.34
N PHE A 192 -7.04 -3.05 11.72
CA PHE A 192 -6.68 -2.87 13.13
C PHE A 192 -7.47 -1.75 13.79
N ALA A 193 -7.64 -0.61 13.09
CA ALA A 193 -8.44 0.50 13.59
C ALA A 193 -9.94 0.16 13.74
N SER A 194 -10.42 -0.86 13.03
CA SER A 194 -11.80 -1.38 13.10
C SER A 194 -11.95 -2.56 14.07
N GLY A 195 -10.87 -2.99 14.75
CA GLY A 195 -10.89 -4.08 15.72
C GLY A 195 -10.78 -5.49 15.13
N LEU A 196 -10.42 -5.64 13.85
CA LEU A 196 -10.29 -6.95 13.19
C LEU A 196 -8.93 -7.60 13.44
N GLY A 197 -8.91 -8.94 13.46
CA GLY A 197 -7.71 -9.71 13.19
C GLY A 197 -7.33 -9.65 11.71
N VAL A 198 -6.07 -9.96 11.40
CA VAL A 198 -5.56 -9.92 10.02
C VAL A 198 -4.86 -11.23 9.67
N VAL A 199 -5.20 -11.81 8.52
CA VAL A 199 -4.51 -12.96 7.94
C VAL A 199 -3.82 -12.51 6.65
N VAL A 200 -2.50 -12.67 6.58
CA VAL A 200 -1.67 -12.16 5.49
C VAL A 200 -0.73 -13.22 4.94
N SER A 201 -0.34 -13.08 3.67
CA SER A 201 0.79 -13.82 3.13
C SER A 201 2.12 -13.26 3.69
N GLU A 202 3.20 -14.05 3.62
CA GLU A 202 4.54 -13.59 4.00
C GLU A 202 4.89 -12.25 3.34
N TRP A 203 4.58 -12.09 2.06
CA TRP A 203 4.88 -10.88 1.30
C TRP A 203 4.00 -9.67 1.68
N ALA A 204 2.78 -9.90 2.12
CA ALA A 204 1.92 -8.84 2.65
C ALA A 204 2.28 -8.47 4.09
N ALA A 205 2.90 -9.41 4.84
CA ALA A 205 3.32 -9.23 6.22
C ALA A 205 4.66 -8.49 6.37
N ALA A 206 5.48 -8.43 5.32
CA ALA A 206 6.90 -8.01 5.37
C ALA A 206 7.15 -6.70 6.15
N ASN A 207 6.18 -5.79 6.17
CA ASN A 207 6.28 -4.49 6.82
C ASN A 207 5.27 -4.28 7.96
N LEU A 208 4.71 -5.36 8.48
CA LEU A 208 3.84 -5.35 9.66
C LEU A 208 4.59 -5.90 10.88
N ASP A 209 4.21 -5.47 12.08
CA ASP A 209 4.72 -6.05 13.33
C ASP A 209 4.02 -7.38 13.64
N ILE A 210 4.52 -8.46 13.03
CA ILE A 210 3.96 -9.82 13.16
C ILE A 210 4.08 -10.43 14.57
N SER A 211 4.74 -9.75 15.52
CA SER A 211 4.73 -10.17 16.92
C SER A 211 3.37 -9.99 17.60
N LYS A 212 2.46 -9.26 16.97
CA LYS A 212 1.11 -8.99 17.50
C LYS A 212 0.21 -10.21 17.30
N GLY A 213 -0.43 -10.67 18.38
CA GLY A 213 -1.27 -11.87 18.39
C GLY A 213 -2.54 -11.81 17.52
N PHE A 214 -2.88 -10.64 16.97
CA PHE A 214 -3.98 -10.45 16.03
C PHE A 214 -3.55 -10.48 14.56
N ILE A 215 -2.28 -10.80 14.27
CA ILE A 215 -1.76 -11.00 12.91
C ILE A 215 -1.38 -12.46 12.75
N THR A 216 -1.95 -13.11 11.72
CA THR A 216 -1.61 -14.47 11.31
C THR A 216 -0.96 -14.44 9.95
N VAL A 217 0.24 -15.01 9.82
CA VAL A 217 0.95 -15.17 8.55
C VAL A 217 0.79 -16.58 8.04
N ILE A 218 0.45 -16.76 6.76
CA ILE A 218 0.25 -18.07 6.10
C ILE A 218 0.96 -18.14 4.75
#